data_2be277f62a3552b010e7b83158d08737
#
_entry.id   2be277f62a3552b010e7b83158d08737
#
_cell.length_a   1.000
_cell.length_b   1.000
_cell.length_c   1.000
_cell.angle_alpha   90.00
_cell.angle_beta   90.00
_cell.angle_gamma   90.00
#
_symmetry.space_group_name_H-M   'P 1'
#
loop_
_entity.id
_entity.type
_entity.pdbx_description
1 polymer ?
#
loop_
_entity_poly.entity_id
_entity_poly.type
_entity_poly.pdbx_seq_one_letter_code
_entity_poly.pdbx_strand_id
1 'polypeptide(L)'
;MPLTGGGLKPFTKVAVVAGGYIAAVLLASAAVAVRMASTSGPDAQASSGMYAFGDAFLFVAVLAVCALAPTGAALFFLRPYRRFWIGLAALGLAVALTGVAAGILFAAGRHETASPIAMWAGVAVLRMLVAPLLALTFLVCALFSPDRFPRVTLLTATVMEVAVSAYGGFVWLVPMIFLPR
;
A
#
# COMPACT_ATOMS: atom_id res chain seq x y z
N MET A 1 32.54 24.99 -22.92
CA MET A 1 31.95 23.77 -23.50
C MET A 1 30.74 23.40 -22.66
N PRO A 2 29.49 23.51 -23.14
CA PRO A 2 28.34 23.03 -22.43
C PRO A 2 28.37 21.50 -22.52
N LEU A 3 28.53 20.83 -21.38
CA LEU A 3 28.29 19.41 -21.25
C LEU A 3 26.79 19.16 -21.54
N THR A 4 26.52 18.75 -22.76
CA THR A 4 25.18 18.27 -23.16
C THR A 4 24.84 17.08 -22.27
N GLY A 5 24.15 17.36 -21.18
CA GLY A 5 23.64 16.34 -20.29
C GLY A 5 22.72 15.39 -21.04
N GLY A 6 23.23 14.22 -21.37
CA GLY A 6 22.51 13.14 -22.04
C GLY A 6 21.42 12.57 -21.15
N GLY A 7 20.34 13.35 -20.95
CA GLY A 7 19.14 12.86 -20.28
C GLY A 7 18.56 11.70 -21.08
N LEU A 8 18.26 10.58 -20.42
CA LEU A 8 17.60 9.43 -21.04
C LEU A 8 16.37 9.89 -21.85
N LYS A 9 16.25 9.38 -23.07
CA LYS A 9 15.09 9.63 -23.93
C LYS A 9 13.80 9.21 -23.20
N PRO A 10 12.66 9.90 -23.39
CA PRO A 10 11.41 9.59 -22.67
C PRO A 10 10.99 8.13 -22.85
N PHE A 11 11.16 7.56 -24.04
CA PHE A 11 10.91 6.15 -24.31
C PHE A 11 11.76 5.21 -23.43
N THR A 12 13.04 5.51 -23.23
CA THR A 12 13.92 4.68 -22.39
C THR A 12 13.49 4.70 -20.93
N LYS A 13 13.02 5.86 -20.42
CA LYS A 13 12.48 5.96 -19.04
C LYS A 13 11.26 5.06 -18.85
N VAL A 14 10.32 5.10 -19.79
CA VAL A 14 9.14 4.25 -19.78
C VAL A 14 9.53 2.77 -19.88
N ALA A 15 10.45 2.43 -20.78
CA ALA A 15 10.91 1.05 -20.95
C ALA A 15 11.58 0.49 -19.69
N VAL A 16 12.40 1.29 -18.99
CA VAL A 16 13.03 0.88 -17.71
C VAL A 16 11.96 0.61 -16.64
N VAL A 17 10.98 1.50 -16.48
CA VAL A 17 9.94 1.33 -15.48
C VAL A 17 9.05 0.12 -15.81
N ALA A 18 8.59 0.02 -17.06
CA ALA A 18 7.74 -1.11 -17.51
C ALA A 18 8.48 -2.45 -17.40
N GLY A 19 9.74 -2.50 -17.86
CA GLY A 19 10.60 -3.68 -17.73
C GLY A 19 10.82 -4.09 -16.27
N GLY A 20 10.99 -3.12 -15.37
CA GLY A 20 11.10 -3.37 -13.94
C GLY A 20 9.84 -3.99 -13.34
N TYR A 21 8.65 -3.52 -13.73
CA TYR A 21 7.39 -4.14 -13.27
C TYR A 21 7.18 -5.53 -13.86
N ILE A 22 7.50 -5.75 -15.13
CA ILE A 22 7.46 -7.08 -15.74
C ILE A 22 8.38 -8.04 -14.99
N ALA A 23 9.62 -7.62 -14.69
CA ALA A 23 10.54 -8.43 -13.91
C ALA A 23 10.01 -8.72 -12.50
N ALA A 24 9.39 -7.75 -11.83
CA ALA A 24 8.77 -7.95 -10.52
C ALA A 24 7.64 -9.00 -10.55
N VAL A 25 6.78 -8.96 -11.56
CA VAL A 25 5.72 -9.96 -11.76
C VAL A 25 6.31 -11.35 -12.03
N LEU A 26 7.33 -11.45 -12.87
CA LEU A 26 7.99 -12.73 -13.17
C LEU A 26 8.65 -13.33 -11.93
N LEU A 27 9.32 -12.51 -11.10
CA LEU A 27 9.93 -12.96 -9.85
C LEU A 27 8.87 -13.42 -8.84
N ALA A 28 7.77 -12.68 -8.70
CA ALA A 28 6.67 -13.08 -7.84
C ALA A 28 6.03 -14.40 -8.29
N SER A 29 5.81 -14.56 -9.60
CA SER A 29 5.29 -15.80 -10.18
C SER A 29 6.25 -16.98 -9.98
N ALA A 30 7.56 -16.76 -10.16
CA ALA A 30 8.58 -17.77 -9.93
C ALA A 30 8.62 -18.22 -8.45
N ALA A 31 8.52 -17.29 -7.50
CA ALA A 31 8.48 -17.60 -6.07
C ALA A 31 7.28 -18.51 -5.72
N VAL A 32 6.11 -18.22 -6.26
CA VAL A 32 4.91 -19.06 -6.09
C VAL A 32 5.11 -20.41 -6.75
N ALA A 33 5.63 -20.48 -7.98
CA ALA A 33 5.88 -21.72 -8.68
C ALA A 33 6.85 -22.65 -7.92
N VAL A 34 7.92 -22.08 -7.35
CA VAL A 34 8.86 -22.84 -6.50
C VAL A 34 8.16 -23.39 -5.26
N ARG A 35 7.34 -22.58 -4.60
CA ARG A 35 6.56 -23.04 -3.44
C ARG A 35 5.59 -24.15 -3.81
N MET A 36 4.83 -23.98 -4.90
CA MET A 36 3.89 -25.02 -5.38
C MET A 36 4.61 -26.34 -5.72
N ALA A 37 5.78 -26.27 -6.35
CA ALA A 37 6.59 -27.46 -6.66
C ALA A 37 7.10 -28.15 -5.39
N SER A 38 7.35 -27.43 -4.30
CA SER A 38 7.78 -27.98 -3.01
C SER A 38 6.64 -28.47 -2.11
N THR A 39 5.38 -28.14 -2.46
CA THR A 39 4.19 -28.46 -1.65
C THR A 39 3.33 -29.47 -2.39
N SER A 40 3.82 -30.71 -2.52
CA SER A 40 3.09 -31.81 -3.14
C SER A 40 2.77 -32.90 -2.09
N GLY A 41 1.48 -33.27 -1.97
CA GLY A 41 1.07 -34.34 -1.06
C GLY A 41 -0.45 -34.41 -0.83
N PRO A 42 -0.96 -35.49 -0.19
CA PRO A 42 -2.39 -35.61 0.11
C PRO A 42 -2.95 -34.47 0.96
N ASP A 43 -2.14 -33.94 1.89
CA ASP A 43 -2.52 -32.81 2.75
C ASP A 43 -2.72 -31.51 1.96
N ALA A 44 -1.99 -31.33 0.87
CA ALA A 44 -2.13 -30.17 0.00
C ALA A 44 -3.50 -30.15 -0.73
N GLN A 45 -4.02 -31.34 -1.07
CA GLN A 45 -5.35 -31.46 -1.69
C GLN A 45 -6.47 -31.20 -0.66
N ALA A 46 -6.32 -31.73 0.56
CA ALA A 46 -7.31 -31.54 1.63
C ALA A 46 -7.42 -30.09 2.08
N SER A 47 -6.34 -29.29 1.98
CA SER A 47 -6.26 -27.90 2.42
C SER A 47 -6.07 -26.90 1.28
N SER A 48 -6.51 -27.22 0.07
CA SER A 48 -6.24 -26.47 -1.17
C SER A 48 -6.58 -24.97 -1.10
N GLY A 49 -7.67 -24.61 -0.42
CA GLY A 49 -8.05 -23.21 -0.23
C GLY A 49 -7.07 -22.42 0.64
N MET A 50 -6.52 -23.03 1.70
CA MET A 50 -5.53 -22.39 2.56
C MET A 50 -4.19 -22.22 1.84
N TYR A 51 -3.79 -23.20 1.03
CA TYR A 51 -2.59 -23.10 0.19
C TYR A 51 -2.74 -22.00 -0.88
N ALA A 52 -3.89 -21.93 -1.57
CA ALA A 52 -4.16 -20.90 -2.57
C ALA A 52 -4.11 -19.47 -1.95
N PHE A 53 -4.67 -19.29 -0.74
CA PHE A 53 -4.56 -18.02 -0.02
C PHE A 53 -3.10 -17.69 0.31
N GLY A 54 -2.33 -18.66 0.81
CA GLY A 54 -0.91 -18.50 1.10
C GLY A 54 -0.07 -18.15 -0.14
N ASP A 55 -0.40 -18.74 -1.30
CA ASP A 55 0.26 -18.46 -2.57
C ASP A 55 -0.06 -17.05 -3.08
N ALA A 56 -1.31 -16.63 -2.97
CA ALA A 56 -1.73 -15.26 -3.30
C ALA A 56 -1.00 -14.23 -2.40
N PHE A 57 -0.90 -14.51 -1.10
CA PHE A 57 -0.19 -13.65 -0.16
C PHE A 57 1.30 -13.57 -0.47
N LEU A 58 1.95 -14.71 -0.76
CA LEU A 58 3.35 -14.77 -1.16
C LEU A 58 3.59 -13.97 -2.45
N PHE A 59 2.71 -14.14 -3.46
CA PHE A 59 2.79 -13.39 -4.71
C PHE A 59 2.76 -11.89 -4.46
N VAL A 60 1.76 -11.41 -3.70
CA VAL A 60 1.60 -9.98 -3.39
C VAL A 60 2.80 -9.46 -2.59
N ALA A 61 3.30 -10.20 -1.62
CA ALA A 61 4.44 -9.80 -0.80
C ALA A 61 5.72 -9.65 -1.64
N VAL A 62 6.05 -10.66 -2.47
CA VAL A 62 7.22 -10.60 -3.36
C VAL A 62 7.07 -9.49 -4.40
N LEU A 63 5.88 -9.37 -5.01
CA LEU A 63 5.58 -8.30 -5.97
C LEU A 63 5.76 -6.92 -5.33
N ALA A 64 5.25 -6.71 -4.12
CA ALA A 64 5.38 -5.44 -3.41
C ALA A 64 6.85 -5.05 -3.18
N VAL A 65 7.67 -6.00 -2.73
CA VAL A 65 9.11 -5.76 -2.51
C VAL A 65 9.83 -5.47 -3.83
N CYS A 66 9.62 -6.30 -4.86
CA CYS A 66 10.27 -6.14 -6.16
C CYS A 66 9.82 -4.87 -6.90
N ALA A 67 8.56 -4.45 -6.73
CA ALA A 67 8.01 -3.24 -7.32
C ALA A 67 8.57 -1.94 -6.71
N LEU A 68 9.24 -1.99 -5.57
CA LEU A 68 9.85 -0.78 -4.96
C LEU A 68 10.86 -0.13 -5.90
N ALA A 69 11.69 -0.91 -6.60
CA ALA A 69 12.71 -0.40 -7.49
C ALA A 69 12.11 0.34 -8.71
N PRO A 70 11.22 -0.26 -9.53
CA PRO A 70 10.59 0.45 -10.64
C PRO A 70 9.70 1.61 -10.19
N THR A 71 9.05 1.51 -9.02
CA THR A 71 8.27 2.62 -8.45
C THR A 71 9.18 3.79 -8.08
N GLY A 72 10.30 3.52 -7.41
CA GLY A 72 11.29 4.56 -7.09
C GLY A 72 11.87 5.22 -8.34
N ALA A 73 12.18 4.43 -9.38
CA ALA A 73 12.63 4.96 -10.66
C ALA A 73 11.57 5.83 -11.34
N ALA A 74 10.30 5.40 -11.34
CA ALA A 74 9.18 6.17 -11.87
C ALA A 74 9.03 7.52 -11.15
N LEU A 75 9.02 7.52 -9.81
CA LEU A 75 8.93 8.73 -9.00
C LEU A 75 10.12 9.67 -9.24
N PHE A 76 11.34 9.10 -9.40
CA PHE A 76 12.52 9.89 -9.74
C PHE A 76 12.39 10.55 -11.13
N PHE A 77 11.92 9.83 -12.15
CA PHE A 77 11.70 10.39 -13.48
C PHE A 77 10.57 11.42 -13.53
N LEU A 78 9.59 11.32 -12.61
CA LEU A 78 8.48 12.26 -12.48
C LEU A 78 8.82 13.51 -11.66
N ARG A 79 9.99 13.56 -11.06
CA ARG A 79 10.44 14.73 -10.26
C ARG A 79 10.26 16.09 -10.94
N PRO A 80 10.59 16.26 -12.25
CA PRO A 80 10.45 17.57 -12.90
C PRO A 80 8.99 18.00 -13.15
N TYR A 81 8.01 17.11 -12.99
CA TYR A 81 6.62 17.39 -13.29
C TYR A 81 5.84 17.88 -12.05
N ARG A 82 5.93 19.18 -11.76
CA ARG A 82 5.27 19.78 -10.59
C ARG A 82 3.76 19.53 -10.52
N ARG A 83 3.07 19.56 -11.67
CA ARG A 83 1.60 19.30 -11.72
C ARG A 83 1.25 17.88 -11.25
N PHE A 84 2.07 16.90 -11.58
CA PHE A 84 1.93 15.53 -11.11
C PHE A 84 1.98 15.47 -9.58
N TRP A 85 2.96 16.12 -8.96
CA TRP A 85 3.14 16.10 -7.50
C TRP A 85 2.01 16.82 -6.75
N ILE A 86 1.49 17.92 -7.30
CA ILE A 86 0.32 18.63 -6.75
C ILE A 86 -0.92 17.71 -6.82
N GLY A 87 -1.17 17.07 -7.97
CA GLY A 87 -2.28 16.15 -8.14
C GLY A 87 -2.18 14.93 -7.21
N LEU A 88 -0.97 14.33 -7.10
CA LEU A 88 -0.70 13.21 -6.21
C LEU A 88 -0.91 13.59 -4.74
N ALA A 89 -0.47 14.78 -4.32
CA ALA A 89 -0.65 15.27 -2.97
C ALA A 89 -2.14 15.53 -2.65
N ALA A 90 -2.89 16.12 -3.57
CA ALA A 90 -4.33 16.32 -3.42
C ALA A 90 -5.09 14.99 -3.31
N LEU A 91 -4.77 14.02 -4.18
CA LEU A 91 -5.34 12.68 -4.14
C LEU A 91 -4.98 11.96 -2.83
N GLY A 92 -3.70 12.02 -2.42
CA GLY A 92 -3.24 11.42 -1.17
C GLY A 92 -3.98 11.97 0.05
N LEU A 93 -4.17 13.30 0.11
CA LEU A 93 -4.93 13.92 1.19
C LEU A 93 -6.41 13.51 1.16
N ALA A 94 -7.05 13.48 -0.02
CA ALA A 94 -8.42 13.02 -0.17
C ALA A 94 -8.60 11.58 0.30
N VAL A 95 -7.66 10.69 -0.06
CA VAL A 95 -7.64 9.29 0.41
C VAL A 95 -7.43 9.22 1.92
N ALA A 96 -6.52 10.00 2.51
CA ALA A 96 -6.29 10.02 3.95
C ALA A 96 -7.53 10.50 4.72
N LEU A 97 -8.29 11.46 4.19
CA LEU A 97 -9.56 11.89 4.77
C LEU A 97 -10.59 10.76 4.82
N THR A 98 -10.65 9.87 3.81
CA THR A 98 -11.50 8.67 3.88
C THR A 98 -11.09 7.72 5.00
N GLY A 99 -9.80 7.65 5.34
CA GLY A 99 -9.30 6.87 6.47
C GLY A 99 -9.79 7.42 7.82
N VAL A 100 -9.71 8.73 7.99
CA VAL A 100 -10.23 9.40 9.19
C VAL A 100 -11.75 9.21 9.30
N ALA A 101 -12.49 9.39 8.20
CA ALA A 101 -13.93 9.14 8.17
C ALA A 101 -14.27 7.69 8.54
N ALA A 102 -13.49 6.71 8.04
CA ALA A 102 -13.64 5.30 8.41
C ALA A 102 -13.39 5.07 9.91
N GLY A 103 -12.36 5.70 10.48
CA GLY A 103 -12.09 5.63 11.92
C GLY A 103 -13.25 6.17 12.77
N ILE A 104 -13.83 7.30 12.37
CA ILE A 104 -15.00 7.91 13.02
C ILE A 104 -16.22 6.99 12.91
N LEU A 105 -16.53 6.48 11.71
CA LEU A 105 -17.65 5.56 11.47
C LEU A 105 -17.51 4.27 12.30
N PHE A 106 -16.30 3.72 12.36
CA PHE A 106 -16.03 2.56 13.19
C PHE A 106 -16.23 2.86 14.68
N ALA A 107 -15.72 4.00 15.17
CA ALA A 107 -15.88 4.41 16.56
C ALA A 107 -17.37 4.59 16.94
N ALA A 108 -18.17 5.16 16.04
CA ALA A 108 -19.60 5.38 16.25
C ALA A 108 -20.42 4.07 16.19
N GLY A 109 -20.07 3.17 15.25
CA GLY A 109 -20.87 1.97 14.96
C GLY A 109 -20.48 0.70 15.73
N ARG A 110 -19.33 0.66 16.39
CA ARG A 110 -18.82 -0.57 17.04
C ARG A 110 -19.66 -1.09 18.21
N HIS A 111 -20.51 -0.27 18.79
CA HIS A 111 -21.40 -0.64 19.90
C HIS A 111 -22.86 -0.88 19.45
N GLU A 112 -23.13 -0.67 18.17
CA GLU A 112 -24.45 -0.80 17.58
C GLU A 112 -24.58 -2.14 16.87
N THR A 113 -25.65 -2.88 17.11
CA THR A 113 -25.82 -4.24 16.53
C THR A 113 -26.83 -4.32 15.40
N ALA A 114 -27.72 -3.33 15.24
CA ALA A 114 -28.84 -3.40 14.30
C ALA A 114 -29.13 -2.10 13.53
N SER A 115 -28.14 -1.19 13.44
CA SER A 115 -28.31 0.08 12.73
C SER A 115 -27.56 0.07 11.37
N PRO A 116 -27.94 0.91 10.39
CA PRO A 116 -27.15 1.10 9.17
C PRO A 116 -25.71 1.51 9.46
N ILE A 117 -25.45 2.18 10.59
CA ILE A 117 -24.12 2.59 11.03
C ILE A 117 -23.24 1.37 11.32
N ALA A 118 -23.81 0.28 11.89
CA ALA A 118 -23.07 -0.95 12.16
C ALA A 118 -22.56 -1.60 10.86
N MET A 119 -23.36 -1.58 9.80
CA MET A 119 -22.95 -2.09 8.48
C MET A 119 -21.77 -1.27 7.92
N TRP A 120 -21.85 0.05 7.97
CA TRP A 120 -20.78 0.93 7.53
C TRP A 120 -19.53 0.83 8.39
N ALA A 121 -19.67 0.56 9.70
CA ALA A 121 -18.53 0.27 10.58
C ALA A 121 -17.79 -1.00 10.14
N GLY A 122 -18.49 -2.04 9.68
CA GLY A 122 -17.86 -3.24 9.10
C GLY A 122 -17.03 -2.94 7.85
N VAL A 123 -17.56 -2.12 6.92
CA VAL A 123 -16.81 -1.67 5.74
C VAL A 123 -15.61 -0.80 6.12
N ALA A 124 -15.76 0.05 7.15
CA ALA A 124 -14.68 0.90 7.65
C ALA A 124 -13.49 0.09 8.17
N VAL A 125 -13.70 -1.11 8.73
CA VAL A 125 -12.59 -2.01 9.15
C VAL A 125 -11.65 -2.33 8.00
N LEU A 126 -12.19 -2.66 6.83
CA LEU A 126 -11.37 -2.95 5.64
C LEU A 126 -10.51 -1.75 5.24
N ARG A 127 -11.09 -0.54 5.31
CA ARG A 127 -10.36 0.69 5.04
C ARG A 127 -9.24 0.95 6.06
N MET A 128 -9.48 0.66 7.33
CA MET A 128 -8.48 0.81 8.40
C MET A 128 -7.33 -0.20 8.28
N LEU A 129 -7.60 -1.43 7.82
CA LEU A 129 -6.58 -2.45 7.58
C LEU A 129 -5.59 -2.04 6.47
N VAL A 130 -6.02 -1.24 5.50
CA VAL A 130 -5.16 -0.74 4.41
C VAL A 130 -4.34 0.49 4.83
N ALA A 131 -4.71 1.16 5.92
CA ALA A 131 -4.08 2.40 6.37
C ALA A 131 -2.54 2.31 6.54
N PRO A 132 -1.93 1.25 7.09
CA PRO A 132 -0.47 1.15 7.20
C PRO A 132 0.23 1.15 5.85
N LEU A 133 -0.36 0.49 4.84
CA LEU A 133 0.20 0.45 3.48
C LEU A 133 0.12 1.81 2.81
N LEU A 134 -0.99 2.52 3.00
CA LEU A 134 -1.15 3.89 2.49
C LEU A 134 -0.22 4.86 3.18
N ALA A 135 -0.02 4.75 4.50
CA ALA A 135 0.94 5.55 5.24
C ALA A 135 2.35 5.40 4.67
N LEU A 136 2.79 4.16 4.43
CA LEU A 136 4.09 3.86 3.81
C LEU A 136 4.19 4.44 2.40
N THR A 137 3.13 4.28 1.58
CA THR A 137 3.08 4.80 0.22
C THR A 137 3.21 6.32 0.20
N PHE A 138 2.45 7.03 1.04
CA PHE A 138 2.51 8.49 1.12
C PHE A 138 3.86 8.97 1.65
N LEU A 139 4.45 8.26 2.62
CA LEU A 139 5.79 8.56 3.12
C LEU A 139 6.83 8.46 2.01
N VAL A 140 6.82 7.37 1.25
CA VAL A 140 7.73 7.19 0.11
C VAL A 140 7.54 8.30 -0.91
N CYS A 141 6.29 8.61 -1.30
CA CYS A 141 6.00 9.70 -2.22
C CYS A 141 6.48 11.07 -1.68
N ALA A 142 6.34 11.32 -0.38
CA ALA A 142 6.82 12.55 0.25
C ALA A 142 8.35 12.68 0.18
N LEU A 143 9.09 11.58 0.37
CA LEU A 143 10.56 11.57 0.27
C LEU A 143 11.05 11.88 -1.15
N PHE A 144 10.33 11.44 -2.18
CA PHE A 144 10.66 11.72 -3.58
C PHE A 144 10.16 13.06 -4.08
N SER A 145 9.24 13.72 -3.38
CA SER A 145 8.65 15.00 -3.78
C SER A 145 9.70 16.11 -3.79
N PRO A 146 9.87 16.85 -4.92
CA PRO A 146 10.87 17.91 -5.05
C PRO A 146 10.46 19.19 -4.31
N ASP A 147 9.16 19.49 -4.27
CA ASP A 147 8.60 20.74 -3.75
C ASP A 147 8.15 20.60 -2.30
N ARG A 148 8.25 21.70 -1.53
CA ARG A 148 7.83 21.74 -0.11
C ARG A 148 6.33 21.51 0.06
N PHE A 149 5.50 22.12 -0.79
CA PHE A 149 4.04 22.03 -0.66
C PHE A 149 3.52 20.59 -0.81
N PRO A 150 3.74 19.86 -1.92
CA PRO A 150 3.28 18.49 -2.02
C PRO A 150 3.94 17.56 -1.00
N ARG A 151 5.20 17.82 -0.60
CA ARG A 151 5.87 17.05 0.46
C ARG A 151 5.14 17.18 1.80
N VAL A 152 4.84 18.40 2.24
CA VAL A 152 4.13 18.64 3.51
C VAL A 152 2.74 18.01 3.46
N THR A 153 2.00 18.18 2.35
CA THR A 153 0.67 17.58 2.18
C THR A 153 0.70 16.05 2.26
N LEU A 154 1.67 15.40 1.60
CA LEU A 154 1.85 13.95 1.66
C LEU A 154 2.27 13.48 3.06
N LEU A 155 3.13 14.24 3.77
CA LEU A 155 3.46 13.93 5.16
C LEU A 155 2.24 14.06 6.07
N THR A 156 1.39 15.07 5.86
CA THR A 156 0.13 15.19 6.59
C THR A 156 -0.76 13.98 6.34
N ALA A 157 -0.91 13.55 5.08
CA ALA A 157 -1.65 12.34 4.74
C ALA A 157 -1.05 11.09 5.42
N THR A 158 0.30 10.99 5.48
CA THR A 158 1.00 9.92 6.20
C THR A 158 0.64 9.92 7.69
N VAL A 159 0.69 11.08 8.34
CA VAL A 159 0.35 11.20 9.77
C VAL A 159 -1.09 10.79 10.05
N MET A 160 -2.03 11.20 9.17
CA MET A 160 -3.43 10.79 9.28
C MET A 160 -3.60 9.27 9.19
N GLU A 161 -2.95 8.61 8.21
CA GLU A 161 -3.03 7.16 8.06
C GLU A 161 -2.34 6.41 9.22
N VAL A 162 -1.23 6.93 9.74
CA VAL A 162 -0.58 6.39 10.94
C VAL A 162 -1.50 6.49 12.16
N ALA A 163 -2.19 7.63 12.33
CA ALA A 163 -3.15 7.80 13.43
C ALA A 163 -4.32 6.81 13.32
N VAL A 164 -4.87 6.61 12.12
CA VAL A 164 -5.93 5.61 11.86
C VAL A 164 -5.42 4.19 12.15
N SER A 165 -4.19 3.86 11.72
CA SER A 165 -3.56 2.57 11.98
C SER A 165 -3.34 2.33 13.47
N ALA A 166 -2.83 3.35 14.18
CA ALA A 166 -2.60 3.29 15.63
C ALA A 166 -3.91 3.10 16.39
N TYR A 167 -4.97 3.83 15.99
CA TYR A 167 -6.30 3.67 16.59
C TYR A 167 -6.84 2.25 16.37
N GLY A 168 -6.76 1.72 15.15
CA GLY A 168 -7.17 0.34 14.85
C GLY A 168 -6.37 -0.68 15.66
N GLY A 169 -5.04 -0.54 15.67
CA GLY A 169 -4.16 -1.39 16.48
C GLY A 169 -4.50 -1.36 17.97
N PHE A 170 -4.72 -0.16 18.52
CA PHE A 170 -5.12 -0.02 19.92
C PHE A 170 -6.45 -0.74 20.21
N VAL A 171 -7.48 -0.53 19.39
CA VAL A 171 -8.81 -1.10 19.63
C VAL A 171 -8.81 -2.63 19.49
N TRP A 172 -8.01 -3.18 18.58
CA TRP A 172 -8.02 -4.64 18.32
C TRP A 172 -7.01 -5.41 19.16
N LEU A 173 -5.79 -4.86 19.36
CA LEU A 173 -4.71 -5.57 20.02
C LEU A 173 -4.76 -5.46 21.55
N VAL A 174 -5.16 -4.30 22.08
CA VAL A 174 -5.18 -4.11 23.55
C VAL A 174 -6.14 -5.09 24.22
N PRO A 175 -7.40 -5.29 23.80
CA PRO A 175 -8.26 -6.31 24.40
C PRO A 175 -7.72 -7.73 24.28
N MET A 176 -7.03 -8.03 23.17
CA MET A 176 -6.48 -9.35 22.91
C MET A 176 -5.31 -9.70 23.86
N ILE A 177 -4.53 -8.67 24.23
CA ILE A 177 -3.33 -8.85 25.08
C ILE A 177 -3.67 -8.76 26.57
N PHE A 178 -4.57 -7.86 26.95
CA PHE A 178 -4.81 -7.49 28.36
C PHE A 178 -6.13 -8.05 28.96
N LEU A 179 -7.02 -8.62 28.13
CA LEU A 179 -8.25 -9.30 28.59
C LEU A 179 -8.17 -10.79 28.24
N PRO A 180 -7.42 -11.62 29.00
CA PRO A 180 -7.45 -13.05 28.82
C PRO A 180 -8.88 -13.56 29.03
N ARG A 181 -9.39 -14.36 28.10
CA ARG A 181 -10.69 -15.03 28.16
C ARG A 181 -10.70 -16.11 29.23
#